data_b2e430b0501c14273555238ba8951890
#
_entry.id   b2e430b0501c14273555238ba8951890
#
_cell.length_a   1.000
_cell.length_b   1.000
_cell.length_c   1.000
_cell.angle_alpha   90.00
_cell.angle_beta   90.00
_cell.angle_gamma   90.00
#
_symmetry.space_group_name_H-M   'P 1'
#
loop_
_entity.id
_entity.type
_entity.pdbx_description
1 polymer ?
#
loop_
_entity_poly.entity_id
_entity_poly.type
_entity_poly.pdbx_seq_one_letter_code
_entity_poly.pdbx_strand_id
1 'polypeptide(L)'
;MTNNNNFCVIMAGGIGRRLWPYSRKRLPKQFVDFFGTGRTLLQQTFDRYVKFIPVENIYVSTFEDYVDIVKQQLPELKEDQILVEPVQLSTSPAAAWTALYLAHRFGGGNLIITPADQYIVNEDRFVEQVSRGLEYVDTHNNFLAVGVRPTTPNT
;
A
#
# COMPACT_ATOMS: atom_id res chain seq x y z
N MET A 1 15.84 -4.39 -16.82
CA MET A 1 16.30 -5.12 -15.62
C MET A 1 15.49 -4.59 -14.47
N THR A 2 14.63 -5.40 -13.85
CA THR A 2 13.87 -4.98 -12.67
C THR A 2 14.88 -4.76 -11.55
N ASN A 3 15.04 -3.52 -11.11
CA ASN A 3 15.90 -3.18 -9.99
C ASN A 3 15.34 -3.89 -8.74
N ASN A 4 16.02 -4.93 -8.26
CA ASN A 4 15.56 -5.80 -7.16
C ASN A 4 15.50 -5.06 -5.80
N ASN A 5 15.71 -3.73 -5.82
CA ASN A 5 15.80 -2.86 -4.65
C ASN A 5 14.57 -1.92 -4.50
N ASN A 6 13.47 -2.23 -5.20
CA ASN A 6 12.22 -1.49 -5.08
C ASN A 6 11.27 -2.24 -4.16
N PHE A 7 10.76 -1.55 -3.13
CA PHE A 7 9.82 -2.07 -2.15
C PHE A 7 8.49 -1.32 -2.24
N CYS A 8 7.41 -1.99 -1.88
CA CYS A 8 6.08 -1.40 -1.75
C CYS A 8 5.50 -1.71 -0.38
N VAL A 9 5.03 -0.69 0.34
CA VAL A 9 4.25 -0.84 1.58
C VAL A 9 2.82 -0.36 1.33
N ILE A 10 1.87 -1.28 1.43
CA ILE A 10 0.45 -1.01 1.33
C ILE A 10 -0.08 -0.71 2.74
N MET A 11 -0.55 0.53 2.96
CA MET A 11 -1.05 1.01 4.24
C MET A 11 -2.51 0.58 4.43
N ALA A 12 -2.74 -0.42 5.27
CA ALA A 12 -4.06 -1.04 5.49
C ALA A 12 -4.59 -0.89 6.93
N GLY A 13 -4.10 0.09 7.70
CA GLY A 13 -4.49 0.32 9.11
C GLY A 13 -5.72 1.22 9.32
N GLY A 14 -6.27 1.83 8.28
CA GLY A 14 -7.38 2.80 8.40
C GLY A 14 -8.72 2.17 8.77
N ILE A 15 -9.47 2.76 9.72
CA ILE A 15 -10.81 2.27 10.13
C ILE A 15 -11.92 2.67 9.14
N GLY A 16 -11.70 3.72 8.33
CA GLY A 16 -12.64 4.13 7.28
C GLY A 16 -13.99 4.65 7.79
N ARG A 17 -14.05 5.39 8.89
CA ARG A 17 -15.28 5.87 9.57
C ARG A 17 -16.26 6.61 8.65
N ARG A 18 -15.77 7.31 7.60
CA ARG A 18 -16.58 8.09 6.65
C ARG A 18 -17.48 7.22 5.75
N LEU A 19 -17.18 5.92 5.64
CA LEU A 19 -17.91 4.99 4.78
C LEU A 19 -18.86 4.06 5.57
N TRP A 20 -19.24 4.46 6.80
CA TRP A 20 -20.29 3.75 7.52
C TRP A 20 -21.60 3.80 6.73
N PRO A 21 -22.41 2.72 6.61
CA PRO A 21 -22.29 1.41 7.29
C PRO A 21 -21.44 0.35 6.55
N TYR A 22 -20.90 0.66 5.38
CA TYR A 22 -20.07 -0.29 4.61
C TYR A 22 -18.74 -0.61 5.30
N SER A 23 -18.09 0.41 5.87
CA SER A 23 -16.89 0.23 6.68
C SER A 23 -17.23 0.17 8.15
N ARG A 24 -16.75 -0.84 8.86
CA ARG A 24 -16.95 -1.06 10.29
C ARG A 24 -15.63 -1.40 10.96
N LYS A 25 -15.52 -1.24 12.31
CA LYS A 25 -14.31 -1.58 13.04
C LYS A 25 -13.85 -3.02 12.79
N ARG A 26 -14.78 -3.99 12.67
CA ARG A 26 -14.45 -5.40 12.41
C ARG A 26 -14.13 -5.70 10.94
N LEU A 27 -14.58 -4.85 10.03
CA LEU A 27 -14.36 -5.00 8.59
C LEU A 27 -14.16 -3.61 7.97
N PRO A 28 -12.96 -3.03 8.06
CA PRO A 28 -12.63 -1.76 7.44
C PRO A 28 -12.74 -1.80 5.91
N LYS A 29 -12.90 -0.61 5.32
CA LYS A 29 -13.16 -0.41 3.89
C LYS A 29 -12.20 -1.17 2.96
N GLN A 30 -10.91 -1.22 3.30
CA GLN A 30 -9.89 -1.85 2.46
C GLN A 30 -10.10 -3.36 2.30
N PHE A 31 -10.81 -4.00 3.22
CA PHE A 31 -11.11 -5.44 3.20
C PHE A 31 -12.47 -5.77 2.59
N VAL A 32 -13.14 -4.80 1.97
CA VAL A 32 -14.46 -4.95 1.36
C VAL A 32 -14.32 -4.89 -0.17
N ASP A 33 -15.05 -5.76 -0.88
CA ASP A 33 -15.28 -5.64 -2.32
C ASP A 33 -16.38 -4.61 -2.58
N PHE A 34 -15.98 -3.35 -2.76
CA PHE A 34 -16.92 -2.24 -2.98
C PHE A 34 -17.56 -2.26 -4.38
N PHE A 35 -16.89 -2.85 -5.34
CA PHE A 35 -17.28 -2.75 -6.75
C PHE A 35 -17.85 -4.05 -7.31
N GLY A 36 -18.00 -5.11 -6.48
CA GLY A 36 -18.50 -6.41 -6.93
C GLY A 36 -17.58 -7.10 -7.94
N THR A 37 -16.30 -6.85 -7.84
CA THR A 37 -15.27 -7.42 -8.74
C THR A 37 -14.79 -8.80 -8.32
N GLY A 38 -15.21 -9.29 -7.17
CA GLY A 38 -14.66 -10.48 -6.52
C GLY A 38 -13.33 -10.24 -5.80
N ARG A 39 -12.84 -8.97 -5.78
CA ARG A 39 -11.59 -8.57 -5.14
C ARG A 39 -11.80 -7.37 -4.23
N THR A 40 -11.28 -7.43 -3.02
CA THR A 40 -11.31 -6.30 -2.08
C THR A 40 -10.38 -5.18 -2.52
N LEU A 41 -10.52 -3.97 -1.95
CA LEU A 41 -9.65 -2.85 -2.28
C LEU A 41 -8.17 -3.15 -1.99
N LEU A 42 -7.88 -3.87 -0.89
CA LEU A 42 -6.54 -4.34 -0.57
C LEU A 42 -6.00 -5.27 -1.66
N GLN A 43 -6.80 -6.26 -2.05
CA GLN A 43 -6.43 -7.22 -3.10
C GLN A 43 -6.20 -6.53 -4.45
N GLN A 44 -7.09 -5.61 -4.86
CA GLN A 44 -6.90 -4.83 -6.09
C GLN A 44 -5.62 -3.99 -6.06
N THR A 45 -5.29 -3.43 -4.89
CA THR A 45 -4.04 -2.69 -4.71
C THR A 45 -2.84 -3.62 -4.83
N PHE A 46 -2.86 -4.77 -4.16
CA PHE A 46 -1.81 -5.78 -4.25
C PHE A 46 -1.62 -6.27 -5.70
N ASP A 47 -2.70 -6.67 -6.38
CA ASP A 47 -2.70 -7.14 -7.78
C ASP A 47 -2.08 -6.11 -8.74
N ARG A 48 -2.27 -4.82 -8.46
CA ARG A 48 -1.69 -3.72 -9.24
C ARG A 48 -0.18 -3.63 -9.08
N TYR A 49 0.32 -3.77 -7.83
CA TYR A 49 1.75 -3.63 -7.56
C TYR A 49 2.56 -4.87 -7.95
N VAL A 50 2.00 -6.08 -7.89
CA VAL A 50 2.70 -7.30 -8.36
C VAL A 50 3.00 -7.28 -9.86
N LYS A 51 2.37 -6.38 -10.64
CA LYS A 51 2.67 -6.21 -12.07
C LYS A 51 4.10 -5.71 -12.33
N PHE A 52 4.73 -5.05 -11.34
CA PHE A 52 6.05 -4.43 -11.51
C PHE A 52 6.96 -4.46 -10.26
N ILE A 53 6.45 -4.90 -9.12
CA ILE A 53 7.22 -5.14 -7.89
C ILE A 53 7.15 -6.64 -7.57
N PRO A 54 8.28 -7.32 -7.33
CA PRO A 54 8.29 -8.71 -6.89
C PRO A 54 7.48 -8.90 -5.59
N VAL A 55 6.75 -10.02 -5.49
CA VAL A 55 5.89 -10.29 -4.31
C VAL A 55 6.68 -10.25 -3.00
N GLU A 56 7.91 -10.73 -3.00
CA GLU A 56 8.82 -10.72 -1.85
C GLU A 56 9.18 -9.31 -1.35
N ASN A 57 8.97 -8.28 -2.17
CA ASN A 57 9.23 -6.88 -1.86
C ASN A 57 7.94 -6.08 -1.56
N ILE A 58 6.78 -6.74 -1.53
CA ILE A 58 5.51 -6.10 -1.17
C ILE A 58 5.19 -6.41 0.29
N TYR A 59 4.90 -5.38 1.06
CA TYR A 59 4.58 -5.42 2.47
C TYR A 59 3.20 -4.80 2.71
N VAL A 60 2.51 -5.25 3.75
CA VAL A 60 1.26 -4.64 4.21
C VAL A 60 1.46 -4.14 5.63
N SER A 61 1.26 -2.83 5.85
CA SER A 61 1.26 -2.23 7.19
C SER A 61 -0.18 -2.19 7.71
N THR A 62 -0.41 -2.79 8.86
CA THR A 62 -1.75 -2.90 9.46
C THR A 62 -1.68 -3.00 10.98
N PHE A 63 -2.84 -3.10 11.66
CA PHE A 63 -2.91 -3.34 13.09
C PHE A 63 -3.14 -4.81 13.41
N GLU A 64 -2.83 -5.21 14.65
CA GLU A 64 -3.00 -6.58 15.15
C GLU A 64 -4.39 -7.14 14.86
N ASP A 65 -5.44 -6.33 15.08
CA ASP A 65 -6.85 -6.71 14.85
C ASP A 65 -7.14 -7.14 13.39
N TYR A 66 -6.27 -6.82 12.44
CA TYR A 66 -6.49 -7.06 11.00
C TYR A 66 -5.49 -8.05 10.37
N VAL A 67 -4.54 -8.56 11.14
CA VAL A 67 -3.51 -9.49 10.62
C VAL A 67 -4.15 -10.72 9.98
N ASP A 68 -5.11 -11.34 10.65
CA ASP A 68 -5.78 -12.56 10.16
C ASP A 68 -6.54 -12.32 8.85
N ILE A 69 -7.22 -11.17 8.72
CA ILE A 69 -7.92 -10.85 7.48
C ILE A 69 -6.95 -10.53 6.33
N VAL A 70 -5.80 -9.92 6.62
CA VAL A 70 -4.73 -9.74 5.61
C VAL A 70 -4.20 -11.09 5.15
N LYS A 71 -3.86 -12.01 6.07
CA LYS A 71 -3.43 -13.38 5.73
C LYS A 71 -4.45 -14.13 4.89
N GLN A 72 -5.73 -13.98 5.21
CA GLN A 72 -6.82 -14.62 4.48
C GLN A 72 -6.97 -14.05 3.07
N GLN A 73 -6.82 -12.73 2.90
CA GLN A 73 -7.03 -12.07 1.62
C GLN A 73 -5.82 -12.08 0.71
N LEU A 74 -4.61 -12.11 1.28
CA LEU A 74 -3.33 -12.15 0.57
C LEU A 74 -2.47 -13.33 1.03
N PRO A 75 -2.89 -14.58 0.72
CA PRO A 75 -2.17 -15.79 1.12
C PRO A 75 -0.79 -15.91 0.47
N GLU A 76 -0.49 -15.10 -0.54
CA GLU A 76 0.81 -15.02 -1.20
C GLU A 76 1.88 -14.36 -0.33
N LEU A 77 1.47 -13.55 0.67
CA LEU A 77 2.39 -12.87 1.57
C LEU A 77 2.87 -13.82 2.68
N LYS A 78 4.15 -13.73 2.99
CA LYS A 78 4.74 -14.36 4.17
C LYS A 78 4.40 -13.56 5.43
N GLU A 79 4.49 -14.19 6.59
CA GLU A 79 4.20 -13.50 7.87
C GLU A 79 5.07 -12.27 8.11
N ASP A 80 6.33 -12.32 7.72
CA ASP A 80 7.29 -11.23 7.88
C ASP A 80 7.08 -10.06 6.90
N GLN A 81 6.14 -10.20 5.95
CA GLN A 81 5.69 -9.14 5.06
C GLN A 81 4.44 -8.40 5.59
N ILE A 82 3.85 -8.88 6.69
CA ILE A 82 2.75 -8.20 7.38
C ILE A 82 3.34 -7.42 8.55
N LEU A 83 3.45 -6.10 8.38
CA LEU A 83 4.06 -5.20 9.35
C LEU A 83 2.98 -4.70 10.32
N VAL A 84 3.04 -5.17 11.56
CA VAL A 84 2.08 -4.78 12.60
C VAL A 84 2.50 -3.47 13.23
N GLU A 85 1.70 -2.43 13.07
CA GLU A 85 1.96 -1.12 13.67
C GLU A 85 1.81 -1.20 15.20
N PRO A 86 2.83 -0.81 15.97
CA PRO A 86 2.78 -0.93 17.43
C PRO A 86 1.78 0.03 18.07
N VAL A 87 1.52 1.18 17.44
CA VAL A 87 0.61 2.22 17.91
C VAL A 87 -0.07 2.91 16.74
N GLN A 88 -1.36 3.23 16.88
CA GLN A 88 -2.14 3.95 15.86
C GLN A 88 -1.84 5.47 15.92
N LEU A 89 -0.80 5.92 15.22
CA LEU A 89 -0.37 7.32 15.18
C LEU A 89 -0.64 8.03 13.86
N SER A 90 -1.51 7.46 12.97
CA SER A 90 -1.78 8.01 11.63
C SER A 90 -0.67 7.70 10.60
N THR A 91 -0.82 8.22 9.36
CA THR A 91 -0.04 7.80 8.20
C THR A 91 1.45 8.10 8.30
N SER A 92 1.84 9.32 8.76
CA SER A 92 3.26 9.72 8.73
C SER A 92 4.16 8.89 9.65
N PRO A 93 3.81 8.64 10.92
CA PRO A 93 4.58 7.74 11.77
C PRO A 93 4.64 6.29 11.27
N ALA A 94 3.53 5.77 10.73
CA ALA A 94 3.50 4.43 10.16
C ALA A 94 4.42 4.33 8.93
N ALA A 95 4.40 5.35 8.05
CA ALA A 95 5.31 5.44 6.91
C ALA A 95 6.78 5.50 7.34
N ALA A 96 7.11 6.33 8.33
CA ALA A 96 8.48 6.44 8.84
C ALA A 96 8.95 5.11 9.49
N TRP A 97 8.09 4.50 10.28
CA TRP A 97 8.39 3.23 10.93
C TRP A 97 8.64 2.10 9.90
N THR A 98 7.77 1.96 8.89
CA THR A 98 7.95 0.95 7.84
C THR A 98 9.20 1.20 7.00
N ALA A 99 9.51 2.47 6.70
CA ALA A 99 10.72 2.84 5.98
C ALA A 99 11.99 2.48 6.77
N LEU A 100 12.04 2.79 8.07
CA LEU A 100 13.14 2.43 8.94
C LEU A 100 13.29 0.90 9.10
N TYR A 101 12.18 0.18 9.25
CA TYR A 101 12.18 -1.27 9.31
C TYR A 101 12.82 -1.90 8.07
N LEU A 102 12.37 -1.48 6.87
CA LEU A 102 12.90 -1.99 5.62
C LEU A 102 14.36 -1.59 5.38
N ALA A 103 14.72 -0.35 5.70
CA ALA A 103 16.10 0.11 5.61
C ALA A 103 17.04 -0.69 6.52
N HIS A 104 16.62 -0.98 7.75
CA HIS A 104 17.39 -1.81 8.67
C HIS A 104 17.56 -3.26 8.16
N ARG A 105 16.49 -3.82 7.58
CA ARG A 105 16.47 -5.21 7.14
C ARG A 105 17.25 -5.44 5.86
N PHE A 106 17.18 -4.50 4.90
CA PHE A 106 17.71 -4.67 3.53
C PHE A 106 18.88 -3.72 3.19
N GLY A 107 19.24 -2.83 4.10
CA GLY A 107 20.34 -1.89 3.88
C GLY A 107 19.97 -0.67 3.02
N GLY A 108 18.69 -0.50 2.66
CA GLY A 108 18.17 0.58 1.84
C GLY A 108 17.43 0.11 0.60
N GLY A 109 17.02 1.06 -0.24
CA GLY A 109 16.26 0.82 -1.47
C GLY A 109 15.21 1.89 -1.72
N ASN A 110 14.53 1.82 -2.86
CA ASN A 110 13.43 2.70 -3.18
C ASN A 110 12.15 2.16 -2.53
N LEU A 111 11.38 3.02 -1.89
CA LEU A 111 10.18 2.64 -1.18
C LEU A 111 8.95 3.38 -1.73
N ILE A 112 7.96 2.61 -2.17
CA ILE A 112 6.61 3.11 -2.44
C ILE A 112 5.77 2.92 -1.17
N ILE A 113 5.10 3.99 -0.74
CA ILE A 113 4.09 3.94 0.31
C ILE A 113 2.75 4.29 -0.35
N THR A 114 1.80 3.37 -0.29
CA THR A 114 0.51 3.51 -0.96
C THR A 114 -0.64 3.16 -0.03
N PRO A 115 -1.77 3.88 -0.07
CA PRO A 115 -2.97 3.47 0.65
C PRO A 115 -3.62 2.24 0.00
N ALA A 116 -4.25 1.39 0.82
CA ALA A 116 -4.91 0.15 0.39
C ALA A 116 -6.28 0.37 -0.28
N ASP A 117 -6.77 1.61 -0.37
CA ASP A 117 -8.17 1.91 -0.68
C ASP A 117 -8.37 2.86 -1.87
N GLN A 118 -7.37 2.99 -2.72
CA GLN A 118 -7.46 3.78 -3.94
C GLN A 118 -8.02 2.96 -5.11
N TYR A 119 -9.09 3.48 -5.71
CA TYR A 119 -9.60 2.96 -6.97
C TYR A 119 -8.91 3.65 -8.15
N ILE A 120 -8.26 2.87 -9.00
CA ILE A 120 -7.52 3.34 -10.17
C ILE A 120 -8.22 2.83 -11.43
N VAL A 121 -8.76 3.74 -12.24
CA VAL A 121 -9.50 3.40 -13.46
C VAL A 121 -8.56 2.93 -14.59
N ASN A 122 -7.43 3.61 -14.75
CA ASN A 122 -6.43 3.26 -15.77
C ASN A 122 -5.17 2.75 -15.10
N GLU A 123 -5.15 1.44 -14.82
CA GLU A 123 -4.04 0.80 -14.10
C GLU A 123 -2.74 0.80 -14.91
N ASP A 124 -2.80 0.62 -16.23
CA ASP A 124 -1.59 0.57 -17.07
C ASP A 124 -0.86 1.91 -17.04
N ARG A 125 -1.62 3.01 -17.17
CA ARG A 125 -1.05 4.35 -17.05
C ARG A 125 -0.52 4.64 -15.65
N PHE A 126 -1.20 4.15 -14.63
CA PHE A 126 -0.73 4.28 -13.25
C PHE A 126 0.60 3.55 -13.05
N VAL A 127 0.70 2.30 -13.49
CA VAL A 127 1.93 1.48 -13.42
C VAL A 127 3.07 2.18 -14.15
N GLU A 128 2.84 2.69 -15.37
CA GLU A 128 3.84 3.46 -16.13
C GLU A 128 4.35 4.68 -15.34
N GLN A 129 3.44 5.47 -14.77
CA GLN A 129 3.82 6.68 -14.04
C GLN A 129 4.58 6.38 -12.75
N VAL A 130 4.16 5.35 -11.99
CA VAL A 130 4.85 4.94 -10.76
C VAL A 130 6.22 4.34 -11.09
N SER A 131 6.34 3.55 -12.16
CA SER A 131 7.61 3.00 -12.61
C SER A 131 8.61 4.11 -12.99
N ARG A 132 8.16 5.13 -13.70
CA ARG A 132 8.99 6.33 -13.99
C ARG A 132 9.39 7.07 -12.71
N GLY A 133 8.51 7.10 -11.71
CA GLY A 133 8.82 7.65 -10.40
C GLY A 133 9.94 6.87 -9.70
N LEU A 134 9.92 5.54 -9.77
CA LEU A 134 10.99 4.69 -9.23
C LEU A 134 12.32 4.93 -9.95
N GLU A 135 12.32 5.02 -11.28
CA GLU A 135 13.52 5.34 -12.07
C GLU A 135 14.11 6.71 -11.67
N TYR A 136 13.25 7.68 -11.40
CA TYR A 136 13.68 9.00 -10.94
C TYR A 136 14.33 8.95 -9.57
N VAL A 137 13.69 8.34 -8.57
CA VAL A 137 14.25 8.27 -7.20
C VAL A 137 15.47 7.37 -7.09
N ASP A 138 15.68 6.44 -8.04
CA ASP A 138 16.87 5.59 -8.11
C ASP A 138 18.15 6.42 -8.37
N THR A 139 18.01 7.55 -9.02
CA THR A 139 19.12 8.47 -9.36
C THR A 139 19.11 9.78 -8.58
N HIS A 140 18.05 10.04 -7.81
CA HIS A 140 17.87 11.28 -7.07
C HIS A 140 17.47 10.97 -5.63
N ASN A 141 18.21 11.49 -4.67
CA ASN A 141 17.89 11.33 -3.24
C ASN A 141 16.77 12.29 -2.81
N ASN A 142 15.55 12.02 -3.30
CA ASN A 142 14.37 12.87 -3.10
C ASN A 142 13.14 12.08 -2.68
N PHE A 143 12.22 12.75 -1.99
CA PHE A 143 10.83 12.28 -1.89
C PHE A 143 10.06 12.67 -3.14
N LEU A 144 9.27 11.73 -3.67
CA LEU A 144 8.40 11.95 -4.81
C LEU A 144 6.95 11.72 -4.39
N ALA A 145 6.08 12.71 -4.62
CA ALA A 145 4.64 12.56 -4.40
C ALA A 145 3.93 12.38 -5.76
N VAL A 146 3.13 11.31 -5.86
CA VAL A 146 2.24 11.12 -7.00
C VAL A 146 0.94 11.87 -6.73
N GLY A 147 0.76 13.01 -7.38
CA GLY A 147 -0.43 13.83 -7.25
C GLY A 147 -1.53 13.44 -8.22
N VAL A 148 -2.79 13.58 -7.79
CA VAL A 148 -3.97 13.45 -8.63
C VAL A 148 -4.54 14.85 -8.87
N ARG A 149 -4.79 15.20 -10.15
CA ARG A 149 -5.43 16.47 -10.47
C ARG A 149 -6.91 16.40 -10.05
N PRO A 150 -7.35 17.23 -9.09
CA PRO A 150 -8.74 17.22 -8.66
C PRO A 150 -9.67 17.73 -9.76
N THR A 151 -10.87 17.17 -9.85
CA THR A 151 -11.92 17.62 -10.77
C THR A 151 -12.78 18.74 -10.16
N THR A 152 -12.82 18.82 -8.84
CA THR A 152 -13.51 19.85 -8.07
C THR A 152 -12.66 20.29 -6.88
N PRO A 153 -12.80 21.55 -6.40
CA PRO A 153 -12.16 21.99 -5.18
C PRO A 153 -12.56 21.09 -3.99
N ASN A 154 -11.58 20.67 -3.20
CA ASN A 154 -11.85 19.97 -1.93
C ASN A 154 -11.92 21.04 -0.83
N THR A 155 -13.11 21.33 -0.34
CA THR A 155 -13.37 22.31 0.73
C THR A 155 -13.60 21.59 2.05
#